data_404e07d9edd67c74b121e4154bd1b522
#
_entry.id   404e07d9edd67c74b121e4154bd1b522
#
_cell.length_a   1.000
_cell.length_b   1.000
_cell.length_c   1.000
_cell.angle_alpha   90.00
_cell.angle_beta   90.00
_cell.angle_gamma   90.00
#
_symmetry.space_group_name_H-M   'P 1'
#
loop_
_entity.id
_entity.type
_entity.pdbx_description
1 polymer ?
#
loop_
_entity_poly.entity_id
_entity_poly.type
_entity_poly.pdbx_seq_one_letter_code
_entity_poly.pdbx_strand_id
1 'polypeptide(L)'
;MKYVYLITCFTENGTRHDKNGYPIYGGQQTVGLYFSKKKALSALARNACDIQDDGKYAVLERTAGGLYSCPEVLGFFKYNSEKDGFEPTDEVINPSWVSYVWSIV
;
A
#
# COMPACT_ATOMS: atom_id res chain seq x y z
N MET A 1 -5.71 20.67 -8.91
CA MET A 1 -5.52 19.27 -9.34
C MET A 1 -6.05 18.35 -8.28
N LYS A 2 -6.85 17.36 -8.69
CA LYS A 2 -7.37 16.37 -7.74
C LYS A 2 -6.44 15.17 -7.68
N TYR A 3 -6.18 14.73 -6.48
CA TYR A 3 -5.41 13.51 -6.24
C TYR A 3 -6.32 12.37 -5.82
N VAL A 4 -5.90 11.17 -6.17
CA VAL A 4 -6.49 9.93 -5.69
C VAL A 4 -5.46 9.24 -4.83
N TYR A 5 -5.90 8.74 -3.68
CA TYR A 5 -5.06 8.06 -2.70
C TYR A 5 -5.43 6.59 -2.69
N LEU A 6 -4.44 5.73 -2.88
CA LEU A 6 -4.63 4.30 -3.07
C LEU A 6 -3.93 3.54 -1.97
N ILE A 7 -4.64 2.57 -1.40
CA ILE A 7 -4.06 1.65 -0.42
C ILE A 7 -3.94 0.28 -1.08
N THR A 8 -2.71 -0.24 -1.14
CA THR A 8 -2.42 -1.57 -1.66
C THR A 8 -1.83 -2.40 -0.54
N CYS A 9 -2.39 -3.57 -0.29
CA CYS A 9 -1.91 -4.51 0.72
C CYS A 9 -1.09 -5.62 0.10
N PHE A 10 -0.18 -6.17 0.90
CA PHE A 10 0.67 -7.28 0.47
C PHE A 10 1.17 -8.05 1.70
N THR A 11 1.63 -9.28 1.46
CA THR A 11 1.94 -10.23 2.54
C THR A 11 3.43 -10.32 2.88
N GLU A 12 4.31 -9.86 2.01
CA GLU A 12 5.76 -9.92 2.20
C GLU A 12 6.36 -8.53 1.99
N ASN A 13 7.46 -8.26 2.67
CA ASN A 13 8.06 -6.92 2.75
C ASN A 13 9.22 -6.67 1.78
N GLY A 14 9.42 -7.54 0.80
CA GLY A 14 10.48 -7.36 -0.19
C GLY A 14 11.84 -7.93 0.21
N THR A 15 11.94 -8.59 1.37
CA THR A 15 13.21 -9.21 1.79
C THR A 15 13.48 -10.51 1.05
N ARG A 16 12.44 -11.20 0.59
CA ARG A 16 12.57 -12.39 -0.23
C ARG A 16 12.60 -11.98 -1.71
N HIS A 17 13.38 -12.66 -2.53
CA HIS A 17 13.53 -12.35 -3.96
C HIS A 17 13.13 -13.54 -4.82
N ASP A 18 12.63 -13.26 -6.02
CA ASP A 18 12.34 -14.30 -7.00
C ASP A 18 13.63 -14.72 -7.73
N LYS A 19 13.51 -15.66 -8.67
CA LYS A 19 14.66 -16.17 -9.42
C LYS A 19 15.37 -15.12 -10.26
N ASN A 20 14.71 -14.01 -10.56
CA ASN A 20 15.28 -12.90 -11.34
C ASN A 20 15.86 -11.79 -10.44
N GLY A 21 15.82 -11.96 -9.14
CA GLY A 21 16.35 -10.97 -8.19
C GLY A 21 15.38 -9.84 -7.83
N TYR A 22 14.11 -9.93 -8.21
CA TYR A 22 13.12 -8.92 -7.86
C TYR A 22 12.53 -9.19 -6.47
N PRO A 23 12.38 -8.15 -5.63
CA PRO A 23 11.77 -8.33 -4.33
C PRO A 23 10.32 -8.80 -4.45
N ILE A 24 9.93 -9.68 -3.55
CA ILE A 24 8.58 -10.25 -3.52
C ILE A 24 7.76 -9.53 -2.46
N TYR A 25 6.63 -8.98 -2.87
CA TYR A 25 5.67 -8.35 -1.97
C TYR A 25 4.43 -9.21 -1.73
N GLY A 26 4.24 -10.25 -2.50
CA GLY A 26 3.25 -11.30 -2.31
C GLY A 26 1.80 -10.84 -2.17
N GLY A 27 0.90 -11.32 -3.04
CA GLY A 27 -0.53 -11.08 -2.90
C GLY A 27 -0.93 -9.61 -2.97
N GLN A 28 -0.23 -8.80 -3.74
CA GLN A 28 -0.54 -7.38 -3.87
C GLN A 28 -1.97 -7.18 -4.36
N GLN A 29 -2.73 -6.38 -3.61
CA GLN A 29 -4.10 -6.05 -3.95
C GLN A 29 -4.43 -4.64 -3.49
N THR A 30 -4.93 -3.81 -4.41
CA THR A 30 -5.39 -2.47 -4.07
C THR A 30 -6.78 -2.59 -3.46
N VAL A 31 -6.90 -2.18 -2.20
CA VAL A 31 -8.09 -2.39 -1.39
C VAL A 31 -8.85 -1.11 -1.06
N GLY A 32 -8.26 0.05 -1.32
CA GLY A 32 -8.90 1.31 -1.00
C GLY A 32 -8.56 2.40 -1.98
N LEU A 33 -9.57 3.22 -2.29
CA LEU A 33 -9.42 4.41 -3.12
C LEU A 33 -10.10 5.57 -2.39
N TYR A 34 -9.33 6.63 -2.13
CA TYR A 34 -9.81 7.77 -1.37
C TYR A 34 -9.46 9.08 -2.09
N PHE A 35 -10.26 10.09 -1.85
CA PHE A 35 -10.03 11.42 -2.42
C PHE A 35 -9.36 12.38 -1.44
N SER A 36 -9.00 11.91 -0.26
CA SER A 36 -8.37 12.69 0.79
C SER A 36 -7.29 11.85 1.48
N LYS A 37 -6.10 12.42 1.66
CA LYS A 37 -5.02 11.77 2.41
C LYS A 37 -5.46 11.46 3.83
N LYS A 38 -6.18 12.39 4.47
CA LYS A 38 -6.67 12.22 5.84
C LYS A 38 -7.60 11.01 5.96
N LYS A 39 -8.51 10.84 4.98
CA LYS A 39 -9.43 9.70 4.96
C LYS A 39 -8.70 8.38 4.75
N ALA A 40 -7.70 8.37 3.86
CA ALA A 40 -6.89 7.16 3.63
C ALA A 40 -6.11 6.78 4.88
N LEU A 41 -5.45 7.74 5.53
CA LEU A 41 -4.72 7.49 6.77
C LEU A 41 -5.64 7.02 7.89
N SER A 42 -6.83 7.58 8.00
CA SER A 42 -7.84 7.15 8.96
C SER A 42 -8.27 5.70 8.70
N ALA A 43 -8.48 5.33 7.44
CA ALA A 43 -8.84 3.97 7.08
C ALA A 43 -7.77 2.96 7.50
N LEU A 44 -6.49 3.30 7.30
CA LEU A 44 -5.38 2.46 7.76
C LEU A 44 -5.34 2.36 9.27
N ALA A 45 -5.43 3.49 9.96
CA ALA A 45 -5.31 3.54 11.41
C ALA A 45 -6.41 2.74 12.14
N ARG A 46 -7.61 2.68 11.56
CA ARG A 46 -8.74 1.94 12.14
C ARG A 46 -9.01 0.59 11.50
N ASN A 47 -8.12 0.13 10.62
CA ASN A 47 -8.28 -1.13 9.90
C ASN A 47 -9.67 -1.25 9.25
N ALA A 48 -10.03 -0.24 8.47
CA ALA A 48 -11.37 -0.15 7.87
C ALA A 48 -11.69 -1.39 7.03
N CYS A 49 -12.87 -1.96 7.23
CA CYS A 49 -13.32 -3.15 6.50
C CYS A 49 -12.33 -4.33 6.56
N ASP A 50 -11.61 -4.45 7.67
CA ASP A 50 -10.64 -5.51 7.90
C ASP A 50 -9.59 -5.59 6.80
N ILE A 51 -8.95 -4.47 6.50
CA ILE A 51 -7.90 -4.36 5.47
C ILE A 51 -6.80 -5.41 5.67
N GLN A 52 -6.48 -5.77 6.94
CA GLN A 52 -5.43 -6.74 7.23
C GLN A 52 -5.71 -8.14 6.65
N ASP A 53 -6.95 -8.45 6.27
CA ASP A 53 -7.26 -9.73 5.63
C ASP A 53 -6.59 -9.87 4.26
N ASP A 54 -6.26 -8.75 3.62
CA ASP A 54 -5.59 -8.74 2.31
C ASP A 54 -4.06 -8.67 2.43
N GLY A 55 -3.53 -8.51 3.61
CA GLY A 55 -2.09 -8.50 3.87
C GLY A 55 -1.74 -7.66 5.09
N LYS A 56 -0.67 -8.03 5.76
CA LYS A 56 -0.23 -7.32 6.97
C LYS A 56 0.60 -6.07 6.68
N TYR A 57 1.02 -5.87 5.43
CA TYR A 57 1.71 -4.66 5.00
C TYR A 57 0.82 -3.89 4.05
N ALA A 58 0.95 -2.58 4.06
CA ALA A 58 0.21 -1.71 3.16
C ALA A 58 1.10 -0.57 2.68
N VAL A 59 0.84 -0.10 1.48
CA VAL A 59 1.46 1.10 0.93
C VAL A 59 0.37 2.10 0.61
N LEU A 60 0.59 3.35 0.99
CA LEU A 60 -0.26 4.47 0.59
C LEU A 60 0.42 5.19 -0.55
N GLU A 61 -0.27 5.28 -1.67
CA GLU A 61 0.21 5.95 -2.86
C GLU A 61 -0.75 7.07 -3.26
N ARG A 62 -0.21 8.08 -3.91
CA ARG A 62 -0.98 9.20 -4.44
C ARG A 62 -0.75 9.30 -5.94
N THR A 63 -1.82 9.48 -6.70
CA THR A 63 -1.70 9.76 -8.13
C THR A 63 -2.62 10.91 -8.51
N ALA A 64 -2.17 11.75 -9.44
CA ALA A 64 -3.06 12.70 -10.09
C ALA A 64 -3.98 11.93 -11.03
N GLY A 65 -5.24 12.32 -11.14
CA GLY A 65 -6.18 11.64 -12.02
C GLY A 65 -5.69 11.62 -13.46
N GLY A 66 -5.55 10.41 -14.04
CA GLY A 66 -5.10 10.23 -15.40
C GLY A 66 -4.55 8.84 -15.63
N LEU A 67 -4.74 8.32 -16.85
CA LEU A 67 -4.40 6.93 -17.18
C LEU A 67 -2.91 6.60 -17.06
N TYR A 68 -2.05 7.58 -17.26
CA TYR A 68 -0.61 7.36 -17.33
C TYR A 68 0.16 8.03 -16.21
N SER A 69 -0.54 8.44 -15.16
CA SER A 69 0.12 9.03 -13.98
C SER A 69 0.86 7.96 -13.20
N CYS A 70 2.11 8.24 -12.84
CA CYS A 70 2.88 7.37 -11.97
C CYS A 70 2.50 7.65 -10.52
N PRO A 71 2.10 6.63 -9.75
CA PRO A 71 1.84 6.83 -8.34
C PRO A 71 3.08 7.25 -7.57
N GLU A 72 2.89 8.14 -6.61
CA GLU A 72 3.91 8.55 -5.66
C GLU A 72 3.69 7.82 -4.34
N VAL A 73 4.70 7.12 -3.87
CA VAL A 73 4.62 6.43 -2.57
C VAL A 73 4.68 7.48 -1.46
N LEU A 74 3.66 7.50 -0.62
CA LEU A 74 3.59 8.39 0.53
C LEU A 74 4.06 7.73 1.83
N GLY A 75 3.97 6.41 1.92
CA GLY A 75 4.45 5.70 3.09
C GLY A 75 4.07 4.24 3.09
N PHE A 76 4.74 3.49 3.94
CA PHE A 76 4.48 2.07 4.17
C PHE A 76 3.96 1.87 5.58
N PHE A 77 3.09 0.87 5.74
CA PHE A 77 2.40 0.61 6.99
C PHE A 77 2.40 -0.89 7.26
N LYS A 78 2.36 -1.23 8.54
CA LYS A 78 2.28 -2.61 9.01
C LYS A 78 1.13 -2.72 9.99
N TYR A 79 0.36 -3.80 9.90
CA TYR A 79 -0.74 -4.05 10.80
C TYR A 79 -0.21 -4.36 12.21
N ASN A 80 -0.79 -3.69 13.20
CA ASN A 80 -0.52 -3.95 14.62
C ASN A 80 -1.80 -4.48 15.26
N SER A 81 -1.80 -5.77 15.61
CA SER A 81 -2.97 -6.44 16.16
C SER A 81 -3.41 -5.91 17.52
N GLU A 82 -2.50 -5.36 18.30
CA GLU A 82 -2.83 -4.78 19.60
C GLU A 82 -3.67 -3.50 19.45
N LYS A 83 -3.42 -2.74 18.40
CA LYS A 83 -4.16 -1.51 18.09
C LYS A 83 -5.32 -1.75 17.13
N ASP A 84 -5.40 -2.92 16.54
CA ASP A 84 -6.31 -3.24 15.45
C ASP A 84 -6.27 -2.16 14.35
N GLY A 85 -5.06 -1.82 13.93
CA GLY A 85 -4.84 -0.79 12.93
C GLY A 85 -3.45 -0.86 12.34
N PHE A 86 -3.28 -0.20 11.20
CA PHE A 86 -1.98 -0.08 10.55
C PHE A 86 -1.22 1.13 11.09
N GLU A 87 0.08 0.96 11.28
CA GLU A 87 0.97 2.02 11.71
C GLU A 87 2.16 2.14 10.77
N PRO A 88 2.80 3.31 10.67
CA PRO A 88 3.96 3.49 9.78
C PRO A 88 5.07 2.50 10.10
N THR A 89 5.75 2.01 9.06
CA THR A 89 6.88 1.08 9.20
C THR A 89 7.97 1.40 8.21
N ASP A 90 9.21 1.08 8.57
CA ASP A 90 10.37 1.12 7.68
C ASP A 90 10.85 -0.28 7.28
N GLU A 91 10.08 -1.31 7.61
CA GLU A 91 10.48 -2.70 7.33
C GLU A 91 10.37 -3.09 5.85
N VAL A 92 9.66 -2.31 5.04
CA VAL A 92 9.43 -2.63 3.63
C VAL A 92 10.60 -2.12 2.78
N ILE A 93 11.16 -3.03 1.97
CA ILE A 93 12.15 -2.65 0.96
C ILE A 93 11.42 -1.93 -0.18
N ASN A 94 11.88 -0.73 -0.53
CA ASN A 94 11.22 0.11 -1.53
C ASN A 94 12.20 0.50 -2.66
N PRO A 95 12.49 -0.41 -3.60
CA PRO A 95 13.21 -0.01 -4.80
C PRO A 95 12.33 0.91 -5.65
N SER A 96 12.88 2.01 -6.13
CA SER A 96 12.13 3.05 -6.84
C SER A 96 11.46 2.57 -8.14
N TRP A 97 11.90 1.44 -8.65
CA TRP A 97 11.40 0.88 -9.92
C TRP A 97 10.24 -0.10 -9.74
N VAL A 98 9.82 -0.38 -8.50
CA VAL A 98 8.73 -1.32 -8.23
C VAL A 98 7.39 -0.58 -8.22
N SER A 99 6.41 -1.13 -8.91
CA SER A 99 5.03 -0.65 -8.85
C SER A 99 4.24 -1.47 -7.83
N TYR A 100 3.49 -0.80 -6.99
CA TYR A 100 2.67 -1.45 -5.95
C TYR A 100 1.20 -1.53 -6.33
N VAL A 101 0.75 -0.67 -7.25
CA VAL A 101 -0.66 -0.64 -7.61
C VAL A 101 -0.97 -1.76 -8.58
N TRP A 102 -1.86 -2.65 -8.16
CA TRP A 102 -2.38 -3.75 -8.97
C TRP A 102 -3.90 -3.70 -8.96
N SER A 103 -4.53 -4.23 -9.95
CA SER A 103 -5.99 -4.44 -9.94
C SER A 103 -6.83 -3.17 -9.80
N ILE A 104 -6.28 -2.04 -10.22
CA ILE A 104 -7.06 -0.81 -10.19
C ILE A 104 -7.83 -0.60 -11.49
N VAL A 105 -7.60 -1.44 -12.42
CA VAL A 105 -8.26 -1.38 -13.73
C VAL A 105 -9.50 -2.26 -13.75
#